data_17a71ee8a0545976f654d4ed68d4234d
#
_entry.id   17a71ee8a0545976f654d4ed68d4234d
#
_cell.length_a   1.000
_cell.length_b   1.000
_cell.length_c   1.000
_cell.angle_alpha   90.00
_cell.angle_beta   90.00
_cell.angle_gamma   90.00
#
_symmetry.space_group_name_H-M   'P 1'
#
loop_
_entity.id
_entity.type
_entity.pdbx_description
1 polymer ?
#
loop_
_entity_poly.entity_id
_entity_poly.type
_entity_poly.pdbx_seq_one_letter_code
_entity_poly.pdbx_strand_id
1 'polypeptide(L)'
;MVQVPYSRLTTLKDVTPDAESTHYVIYWCIAFKRTSYNYALQRAVEWANKLSQPLIILEPLILDYPMSSIRFHKFMMDGMKEVSQAVAKSKAYYYPFIETEPKQFDGLLKELSKKASVVITDDYPTYFVPQMTAKASGEIDTRYELVDSNGLVPIRLSEKEYVRAHDFRRYLHLSLIHI
;
A
#
# COMPACT_ATOMS: atom_id res chain seq x y z
N MET A 1 14.92 9.58 -9.62
CA MET A 1 14.37 8.88 -8.42
C MET A 1 14.80 7.43 -8.54
N VAL A 2 15.30 6.80 -7.47
CA VAL A 2 15.68 5.38 -7.48
C VAL A 2 14.40 4.55 -7.57
N GLN A 3 14.35 3.57 -8.47
CA GLN A 3 13.19 2.70 -8.64
C GLN A 3 13.00 1.76 -7.44
N VAL A 4 11.74 1.43 -7.16
CA VAL A 4 11.43 0.41 -6.15
C VAL A 4 11.98 -0.94 -6.62
N PRO A 5 12.79 -1.64 -5.80
CA PRO A 5 13.35 -2.94 -6.15
C PRO A 5 12.28 -3.98 -6.46
N TYR A 6 12.49 -4.80 -7.50
CA TYR A 6 11.57 -5.88 -7.87
C TYR A 6 11.30 -6.87 -6.74
N SER A 7 12.30 -7.13 -5.88
CA SER A 7 12.15 -7.99 -4.71
C SER A 7 11.11 -7.52 -3.69
N ARG A 8 10.61 -6.27 -3.83
CA ARG A 8 9.55 -5.70 -2.99
C ARG A 8 8.19 -5.69 -3.67
N LEU A 9 8.10 -6.13 -4.92
CA LEU A 9 6.88 -6.04 -5.72
C LEU A 9 6.23 -7.41 -5.88
N THR A 10 4.92 -7.46 -5.70
CA THR A 10 4.08 -8.60 -6.05
C THR A 10 2.93 -8.11 -6.91
N THR A 11 2.89 -8.53 -8.16
CA THR A 11 1.80 -8.19 -9.07
C THR A 11 0.70 -9.24 -8.95
N LEU A 12 -0.47 -8.85 -8.44
CA LEU A 12 -1.64 -9.73 -8.34
C LEU A 12 -2.47 -9.74 -9.62
N LYS A 13 -2.54 -8.61 -10.32
CA LYS A 13 -3.14 -8.52 -11.66
C LYS A 13 -2.19 -7.78 -12.60
N ASP A 14 -1.79 -8.44 -13.66
CA ASP A 14 -0.86 -7.91 -14.68
C ASP A 14 -1.63 -7.41 -15.90
N VAL A 15 -2.39 -6.35 -15.72
CA VAL A 15 -3.09 -5.64 -16.78
C VAL A 15 -2.21 -4.49 -17.25
N THR A 16 -2.07 -4.30 -18.55
CA THR A 16 -1.33 -3.16 -19.11
C THR A 16 -2.13 -1.88 -18.89
N PRO A 17 -1.60 -0.89 -18.16
CA PRO A 17 -2.31 0.38 -17.95
C PRO A 17 -2.43 1.18 -19.23
N ASP A 18 -3.58 1.81 -19.44
CA ASP A 18 -3.79 2.75 -20.53
C ASP A 18 -3.21 4.13 -20.19
N ALA A 19 -2.17 4.52 -20.90
CA ALA A 19 -1.49 5.80 -20.71
C ALA A 19 -2.26 7.00 -21.30
N GLU A 20 -3.14 6.76 -22.28
CA GLU A 20 -3.90 7.82 -22.96
C GLU A 20 -5.21 8.15 -22.24
N SER A 21 -5.61 7.33 -21.27
CA SER A 21 -6.83 7.56 -20.49
C SER A 21 -6.69 8.74 -19.53
N THR A 22 -7.81 9.40 -19.25
CA THR A 22 -7.92 10.45 -18.20
C THR A 22 -8.06 9.86 -16.80
N HIS A 23 -7.55 8.67 -16.59
CA HIS A 23 -7.62 7.94 -15.35
C HIS A 23 -6.60 8.46 -14.32
N TYR A 24 -6.49 7.78 -13.21
CA TYR A 24 -5.58 8.09 -12.10
C TYR A 24 -4.91 6.82 -11.57
N VAL A 25 -3.87 7.02 -10.80
CA VAL A 25 -3.21 5.97 -10.01
C VAL A 25 -3.74 6.04 -8.58
N ILE A 26 -4.05 4.89 -7.98
CA ILE A 26 -4.45 4.79 -6.57
C ILE A 26 -3.31 4.17 -5.76
N TYR A 27 -2.95 4.81 -4.65
CA TYR A 27 -2.26 4.18 -3.55
C TYR A 27 -3.27 3.93 -2.42
N TRP A 28 -3.66 2.67 -2.22
CA TRP A 28 -4.50 2.26 -1.11
C TRP A 28 -3.61 1.99 0.11
N CYS A 29 -3.53 2.98 0.99
CA CYS A 29 -2.69 2.98 2.18
C CYS A 29 -3.37 2.23 3.32
N ILE A 30 -2.89 1.02 3.63
CA ILE A 30 -3.44 0.18 4.70
C ILE A 30 -2.53 0.19 5.94
N ALA A 31 -1.25 -0.14 5.76
CA ALA A 31 -0.32 -0.41 6.85
C ALA A 31 0.72 0.71 7.04
N PHE A 32 1.31 1.23 5.98
CA PHE A 32 2.42 2.18 6.07
C PHE A 32 1.95 3.63 5.95
N LYS A 33 1.26 4.12 6.97
CA LYS A 33 0.64 5.45 7.05
C LYS A 33 1.68 6.57 7.25
N ARG A 34 2.64 6.68 6.32
CA ARG A 34 3.72 7.67 6.34
C ARG A 34 4.12 8.10 4.94
N THR A 35 4.62 9.32 4.78
CA THR A 35 5.04 9.88 3.48
C THR A 35 6.53 9.68 3.17
N SER A 36 7.33 9.21 4.13
CA SER A 36 8.75 8.92 3.98
C SER A 36 9.05 7.44 4.22
N TYR A 37 10.10 6.92 3.56
CA TYR A 37 10.50 5.50 3.66
C TYR A 37 9.34 4.53 3.39
N ASN A 38 8.50 4.87 2.41
CA ASN A 38 7.32 4.13 2.00
C ASN A 38 7.45 3.73 0.53
N TYR A 39 7.86 2.48 0.29
CA TYR A 39 8.06 1.97 -1.07
C TYR A 39 6.75 1.85 -1.86
N ALA A 40 5.62 1.61 -1.19
CA ALA A 40 4.32 1.56 -1.86
C ALA A 40 3.93 2.94 -2.40
N LEU A 41 4.07 3.99 -1.61
CA LEU A 41 3.87 5.36 -2.06
C LEU A 41 4.86 5.74 -3.17
N GLN A 42 6.15 5.37 -3.03
CA GLN A 42 7.15 5.60 -4.07
C GLN A 42 6.75 4.92 -5.39
N ARG A 43 6.29 3.66 -5.33
CA ARG A 43 5.81 2.91 -6.50
C ARG A 43 4.61 3.57 -7.17
N ALA A 44 3.69 4.09 -6.37
CA ALA A 44 2.54 4.83 -6.88
C ALA A 44 2.95 6.12 -7.60
N VAL A 45 3.93 6.85 -7.05
CA VAL A 45 4.52 8.04 -7.71
C VAL A 45 5.25 7.65 -9.01
N GLU A 46 5.97 6.52 -9.04
CA GLU A 46 6.61 6.02 -10.28
C GLU A 46 5.57 5.79 -11.38
N TRP A 47 4.45 5.12 -11.06
CA TRP A 47 3.37 4.90 -12.01
C TRP A 47 2.68 6.20 -12.44
N ALA A 48 2.36 7.09 -11.50
CA ALA A 48 1.73 8.37 -11.79
C ALA A 48 2.59 9.21 -12.75
N ASN A 49 3.91 9.25 -12.53
CA ASN A 49 4.84 9.96 -13.41
C ASN A 49 4.96 9.26 -14.78
N LYS A 50 5.06 7.93 -14.82
CA LYS A 50 5.17 7.16 -16.07
C LYS A 50 3.96 7.33 -16.96
N LEU A 51 2.76 7.39 -16.40
CA LEU A 51 1.49 7.55 -17.11
C LEU A 51 1.08 9.01 -17.26
N SER A 52 1.79 9.96 -16.63
CA SER A 52 1.40 11.37 -16.56
C SER A 52 -0.01 11.57 -15.97
N GLN A 53 -0.39 10.71 -15.03
CA GLN A 53 -1.72 10.69 -14.42
C GLN A 53 -1.68 11.18 -12.96
N PRO A 54 -2.79 11.74 -12.44
CA PRO A 54 -2.88 12.13 -11.04
C PRO A 54 -2.75 10.92 -10.09
N LEU A 55 -2.23 11.15 -8.88
CA LEU A 55 -2.14 10.17 -7.81
C LEU A 55 -3.17 10.46 -6.73
N ILE A 56 -3.98 9.45 -6.40
CA ILE A 56 -4.89 9.45 -5.26
C ILE A 56 -4.29 8.55 -4.16
N ILE A 57 -4.10 9.11 -2.98
CA ILE A 57 -3.72 8.36 -1.78
C ILE A 57 -5.00 8.12 -0.97
N LEU A 58 -5.54 6.93 -1.07
CA LEU A 58 -6.75 6.51 -0.34
C LEU A 58 -6.34 5.89 0.99
N GLU A 59 -6.68 6.54 2.09
CA GLU A 59 -6.43 6.03 3.44
C GLU A 59 -7.75 5.82 4.19
N PRO A 60 -8.25 4.59 4.32
CA PRO A 60 -9.46 4.32 5.07
C PRO A 60 -9.20 4.17 6.57
N LEU A 61 -10.09 4.71 7.37
CA LEU A 61 -10.29 4.39 8.78
C LEU A 61 -11.64 3.69 8.91
N ILE A 62 -11.60 2.36 9.04
CA ILE A 62 -12.78 1.52 9.23
C ILE A 62 -13.10 1.38 10.71
N LEU A 63 -14.39 1.20 11.06
CA LEU A 63 -14.83 1.15 12.45
C LEU A 63 -14.77 -0.26 13.03
N ASP A 64 -15.14 -1.26 12.25
CA ASP A 64 -15.37 -2.63 12.72
C ASP A 64 -14.17 -3.54 12.37
N TYR A 65 -13.15 -3.50 13.24
CA TYR A 65 -12.03 -4.44 13.19
C TYR A 65 -11.66 -4.91 14.60
N PRO A 66 -11.04 -6.11 14.75
CA PRO A 66 -10.63 -6.62 16.05
C PRO A 66 -9.76 -5.62 16.81
N MET A 67 -10.08 -5.39 18.08
CA MET A 67 -9.39 -4.45 18.97
C MET A 67 -9.55 -2.96 18.58
N SER A 68 -10.53 -2.62 17.76
CA SER A 68 -10.87 -1.20 17.49
C SER A 68 -11.24 -0.49 18.81
N SER A 69 -10.81 0.76 18.94
CA SER A 69 -11.14 1.58 20.11
C SER A 69 -11.06 3.06 19.78
N ILE A 70 -11.78 3.88 20.53
CA ILE A 70 -11.75 5.35 20.39
C ILE A 70 -10.31 5.87 20.48
N ARG A 71 -9.48 5.30 21.35
CA ARG A 71 -8.09 5.69 21.51
C ARG A 71 -7.27 5.41 20.24
N PHE A 72 -7.48 4.25 19.62
CA PHE A 72 -6.83 3.88 18.35
C PHE A 72 -7.31 4.78 17.21
N HIS A 73 -8.62 5.00 17.09
CA HIS A 73 -9.17 5.87 16.06
C HIS A 73 -8.66 7.29 16.19
N LYS A 74 -8.58 7.83 17.41
CA LYS A 74 -8.00 9.16 17.68
C LYS A 74 -6.55 9.23 17.19
N PHE A 75 -5.72 8.25 17.53
CA PHE A 75 -4.33 8.17 17.10
C PHE A 75 -4.21 8.13 15.57
N MET A 76 -5.03 7.32 14.91
CA MET A 76 -5.04 7.23 13.44
C MET A 76 -5.48 8.55 12.80
N MET A 77 -6.51 9.21 13.32
CA MET A 77 -6.97 10.51 12.80
C MET A 77 -5.92 11.61 12.97
N ASP A 78 -5.19 11.60 14.08
CA ASP A 78 -4.08 12.55 14.28
C ASP A 78 -2.97 12.30 13.23
N GLY A 79 -2.62 11.04 12.94
CA GLY A 79 -1.70 10.67 11.87
C GLY A 79 -2.21 11.08 10.47
N MET A 80 -3.50 10.85 10.18
CA MET A 80 -4.12 11.29 8.91
C MET A 80 -4.00 12.80 8.71
N LYS A 81 -4.13 13.59 9.79
CA LYS A 81 -3.95 15.04 9.73
C LYS A 81 -2.52 15.41 9.35
N GLU A 82 -1.52 14.75 9.91
CA GLU A 82 -0.11 14.98 9.57
C GLU A 82 0.18 14.59 8.12
N VAL A 83 -0.31 13.44 7.66
CA VAL A 83 -0.19 13.00 6.26
C VAL A 83 -0.85 14.02 5.33
N SER A 84 -2.06 14.49 5.66
CA SER A 84 -2.76 15.51 4.87
C SER A 84 -1.92 16.78 4.71
N GLN A 85 -1.30 17.28 5.78
CA GLN A 85 -0.43 18.47 5.75
C GLN A 85 0.83 18.23 4.90
N ALA A 86 1.40 17.03 4.95
CA ALA A 86 2.57 16.68 4.15
C ALA A 86 2.22 16.58 2.66
N VAL A 87 1.12 15.91 2.32
CA VAL A 87 0.66 15.71 0.95
C VAL A 87 0.17 17.02 0.30
N ALA A 88 -0.41 17.94 1.07
CA ALA A 88 -0.85 19.25 0.57
C ALA A 88 0.27 20.07 -0.12
N LYS A 89 1.54 19.75 0.14
CA LYS A 89 2.71 20.35 -0.50
C LYS A 89 3.10 19.68 -1.84
N SER A 90 2.35 18.66 -2.26
CA SER A 90 2.58 17.87 -3.46
C SER A 90 1.45 18.02 -4.48
N LYS A 91 1.56 17.32 -5.62
CA LYS A 91 0.49 17.24 -6.63
C LYS A 91 -0.45 16.05 -6.43
N ALA A 92 -0.22 15.23 -5.39
CA ALA A 92 -1.08 14.09 -5.09
C ALA A 92 -2.36 14.56 -4.38
N TYR A 93 -3.45 13.84 -4.59
CA TYR A 93 -4.69 14.04 -3.86
C TYR A 93 -4.76 13.04 -2.70
N TYR A 94 -4.84 13.55 -1.47
CA TYR A 94 -5.04 12.72 -0.29
C TYR A 94 -6.53 12.58 0.02
N TYR A 95 -7.00 11.34 0.05
CA TYR A 95 -8.38 11.00 0.34
C TYR A 95 -8.48 10.18 1.65
N PRO A 96 -8.53 10.86 2.81
CA PRO A 96 -8.84 10.20 4.07
C PRO A 96 -10.32 9.84 4.08
N PHE A 97 -10.62 8.54 4.12
CA PHE A 97 -12.00 8.05 4.24
C PHE A 97 -12.23 7.57 5.66
N ILE A 98 -13.10 8.24 6.41
CA ILE A 98 -13.43 7.90 7.79
C ILE A 98 -14.85 7.37 7.82
N GLU A 99 -15.02 6.10 8.21
CA GLU A 99 -16.36 5.55 8.43
C GLU A 99 -17.03 6.25 9.63
N THR A 100 -18.27 6.62 9.46
CA THR A 100 -19.16 7.08 10.54
C THR A 100 -20.13 5.97 10.96
N GLU A 101 -20.36 5.02 10.06
CA GLU A 101 -21.14 3.81 10.27
C GLU A 101 -20.38 2.59 9.71
N PRO A 102 -20.56 1.39 10.28
CA PRO A 102 -19.87 0.19 9.81
C PRO A 102 -20.12 -0.13 8.33
N LYS A 103 -19.10 -0.58 7.63
CA LYS A 103 -19.15 -1.04 6.23
C LYS A 103 -19.36 0.05 5.17
N GLN A 104 -19.23 1.32 5.50
CA GLN A 104 -19.29 2.39 4.50
C GLN A 104 -18.14 2.33 3.49
N PHE A 105 -17.02 1.71 3.85
CA PHE A 105 -15.91 1.49 2.92
C PHE A 105 -16.17 0.35 1.94
N ASP A 106 -17.13 -0.55 2.21
CA ASP A 106 -17.41 -1.69 1.35
C ASP A 106 -17.83 -1.22 -0.06
N GLY A 107 -17.09 -1.71 -1.06
CA GLY A 107 -17.30 -1.35 -2.47
C GLY A 107 -16.64 -0.03 -2.92
N LEU A 108 -16.20 0.86 -2.02
CA LEU A 108 -15.59 2.14 -2.41
C LEU A 108 -14.32 1.91 -3.27
N LEU A 109 -13.42 1.04 -2.83
CA LEU A 109 -12.20 0.73 -3.59
C LEU A 109 -12.54 0.15 -4.97
N LYS A 110 -13.52 -0.74 -5.06
CA LYS A 110 -14.01 -1.30 -6.31
C LYS A 110 -14.50 -0.21 -7.26
N GLU A 111 -15.34 0.71 -6.78
CA GLU A 111 -15.86 1.81 -7.60
C GLU A 111 -14.75 2.76 -8.07
N LEU A 112 -13.83 3.13 -7.18
CA LEU A 112 -12.69 3.96 -7.55
C LEU A 112 -11.77 3.25 -8.54
N SER A 113 -11.58 1.93 -8.41
CA SER A 113 -10.69 1.18 -9.31
C SER A 113 -11.17 1.12 -10.76
N LYS A 114 -12.46 1.30 -11.02
CA LYS A 114 -13.01 1.34 -12.40
C LYS A 114 -12.41 2.44 -13.27
N LYS A 115 -11.95 3.53 -12.66
CA LYS A 115 -11.28 4.65 -13.33
C LYS A 115 -9.79 4.75 -12.96
N ALA A 116 -9.22 3.73 -12.34
CA ALA A 116 -7.82 3.70 -12.01
C ALA A 116 -7.05 2.91 -13.08
N SER A 117 -5.91 3.43 -13.54
CA SER A 117 -5.00 2.70 -14.40
C SER A 117 -4.19 1.67 -13.62
N VAL A 118 -3.85 1.98 -12.38
CA VAL A 118 -3.08 1.12 -11.47
C VAL A 118 -3.57 1.33 -10.03
N VAL A 119 -3.72 0.23 -9.32
CA VAL A 119 -3.92 0.23 -7.86
C VAL A 119 -2.68 -0.36 -7.20
N ILE A 120 -2.09 0.38 -6.28
CA ILE A 120 -0.96 -0.05 -5.46
C ILE A 120 -1.41 -0.12 -4.02
N THR A 121 -0.96 -1.12 -3.27
CA THR A 121 -1.21 -1.23 -1.84
C THR A 121 -0.03 -1.83 -1.09
N ASP A 122 -0.13 -1.85 0.23
CA ASP A 122 0.90 -2.37 1.12
C ASP A 122 0.89 -3.90 1.15
N ASP A 123 2.06 -4.51 0.98
CA ASP A 123 2.29 -5.93 1.28
C ASP A 123 2.66 -6.07 2.76
N TYR A 124 1.69 -6.43 3.59
CA TYR A 124 1.89 -6.64 5.02
C TYR A 124 1.43 -8.04 5.41
N PRO A 125 2.33 -8.91 5.92
CA PRO A 125 2.09 -10.36 5.98
C PRO A 125 1.22 -10.81 7.16
N THR A 126 0.80 -9.90 8.03
CA THR A 126 0.10 -10.25 9.27
C THR A 126 -1.26 -9.59 9.40
N TYR A 127 -2.00 -10.00 10.41
CA TYR A 127 -3.36 -9.56 10.72
C TYR A 127 -4.33 -9.84 9.56
N PHE A 128 -5.26 -8.94 9.33
CA PHE A 128 -6.30 -9.04 8.30
C PHE A 128 -5.85 -8.52 6.91
N VAL A 129 -4.65 -7.92 6.81
CA VAL A 129 -4.19 -7.29 5.56
C VAL A 129 -4.10 -8.28 4.38
N PRO A 130 -3.54 -9.51 4.54
CA PRO A 130 -3.51 -10.48 3.44
C PRO A 130 -4.91 -10.88 2.95
N GLN A 131 -5.88 -10.99 3.85
CA GLN A 131 -7.27 -11.30 3.48
C GLN A 131 -7.94 -10.13 2.76
N MET A 132 -7.71 -8.89 3.21
CA MET A 132 -8.22 -7.69 2.54
C MET A 132 -7.67 -7.55 1.14
N THR A 133 -6.36 -7.71 0.96
CA THR A 133 -5.72 -7.59 -0.35
C THR A 133 -6.13 -8.70 -1.31
N ALA A 134 -6.30 -9.94 -0.80
CA ALA A 134 -6.82 -11.06 -1.59
C ALA A 134 -8.28 -10.83 -2.02
N LYS A 135 -9.16 -10.36 -1.12
CA LYS A 135 -10.53 -9.99 -1.45
C LYS A 135 -10.57 -8.90 -2.52
N ALA A 136 -9.79 -7.84 -2.35
CA ALA A 136 -9.71 -6.74 -3.31
C ALA A 136 -9.21 -7.21 -4.69
N SER A 137 -8.30 -8.19 -4.75
CA SER A 137 -7.84 -8.79 -6.01
C SER A 137 -8.97 -9.43 -6.82
N GLY A 138 -10.00 -9.95 -6.17
CA GLY A 138 -11.21 -10.47 -6.83
C GLY A 138 -12.16 -9.37 -7.37
N GLU A 139 -12.03 -8.15 -6.87
CA GLU A 139 -12.96 -7.04 -7.18
C GLU A 139 -12.35 -5.96 -8.09
N ILE A 140 -11.02 -5.88 -8.18
CA ILE A 140 -10.27 -4.91 -8.99
C ILE A 140 -9.96 -5.54 -10.34
N ASP A 141 -10.30 -4.87 -11.46
CA ASP A 141 -10.08 -5.36 -12.82
C ASP A 141 -8.87 -4.73 -13.52
N THR A 142 -8.28 -3.70 -12.94
CA THR A 142 -7.07 -3.03 -13.45
C THR A 142 -5.79 -3.63 -12.86
N ARG A 143 -4.62 -3.12 -13.27
CA ARG A 143 -3.32 -3.52 -12.70
C ARG A 143 -3.32 -3.36 -11.20
N TYR A 144 -2.92 -4.41 -10.47
CA TYR A 144 -2.91 -4.41 -9.01
C TYR A 144 -1.60 -4.94 -8.46
N GLU A 145 -0.88 -4.08 -7.72
CA GLU A 145 0.45 -4.36 -7.16
C GLU A 145 0.44 -4.26 -5.64
N LEU A 146 1.03 -5.25 -4.97
CA LEU A 146 1.40 -5.18 -3.55
C LEU A 146 2.86 -4.76 -3.44
N VAL A 147 3.18 -3.90 -2.48
CA VAL A 147 4.54 -3.40 -2.27
C VAL A 147 4.97 -3.55 -0.82
N ASP A 148 6.06 -4.27 -0.63
CA ASP A 148 6.67 -4.50 0.67
C ASP A 148 7.49 -3.28 1.12
N SER A 149 6.96 -2.53 2.09
CA SER A 149 7.66 -1.44 2.78
C SER A 149 8.17 -1.84 4.18
N ASN A 150 8.21 -3.15 4.49
CA ASN A 150 8.69 -3.65 5.77
C ASN A 150 10.23 -3.63 5.82
N GLY A 151 10.75 -3.09 6.90
CA GLY A 151 12.16 -3.18 7.26
C GLY A 151 13.17 -2.83 6.16
N LEU A 152 14.43 -3.15 6.44
CA LEU A 152 15.55 -2.94 5.51
C LEU A 152 15.59 -3.99 4.40
N VAL A 153 15.15 -5.21 4.72
CA VAL A 153 15.20 -6.37 3.83
C VAL A 153 13.77 -6.75 3.44
N PRO A 154 13.51 -7.01 2.14
CA PRO A 154 12.19 -7.50 1.72
C PRO A 154 11.83 -8.81 2.43
N ILE A 155 10.59 -8.92 2.92
CA ILE A 155 10.12 -10.12 3.63
C ILE A 155 10.23 -11.37 2.73
N ARG A 156 9.92 -11.22 1.45
CA ARG A 156 9.93 -12.32 0.47
C ARG A 156 11.33 -12.74 -0.01
N LEU A 157 12.38 -12.06 0.47
CA LEU A 157 13.75 -12.46 0.13
C LEU A 157 14.13 -13.81 0.77
N SER A 158 13.48 -14.18 1.89
CA SER A 158 13.69 -15.47 2.53
C SER A 158 12.74 -16.52 1.95
N GLU A 159 13.30 -17.60 1.40
CA GLU A 159 12.55 -18.74 0.84
C GLU A 159 12.05 -19.70 1.92
N LYS A 160 12.45 -19.50 3.17
CA LYS A 160 12.09 -20.36 4.30
C LYS A 160 11.80 -19.58 5.56
N GLU A 161 11.06 -20.21 6.45
CA GLU A 161 10.83 -19.73 7.80
C GLU A 161 11.99 -20.15 8.73
N TYR A 162 12.33 -19.29 9.67
CA TYR A 162 13.37 -19.53 10.68
C TYR A 162 12.74 -19.62 12.06
N VAL A 163 12.91 -20.76 12.71
CA VAL A 163 12.41 -20.99 14.06
C VAL A 163 13.16 -20.15 15.10
N ARG A 164 14.44 -19.85 14.83
CA ARG A 164 15.30 -19.10 15.76
C ARG A 164 15.78 -17.80 15.12
N ALA A 165 15.69 -16.71 15.86
CA ALA A 165 16.19 -15.40 15.42
C ALA A 165 17.69 -15.41 15.05
N HIS A 166 18.50 -16.26 15.73
CA HIS A 166 19.93 -16.45 15.42
C HIS A 166 20.16 -16.97 14.00
N ASP A 167 19.36 -17.95 13.55
CA ASP A 167 19.50 -18.56 12.22
C ASP A 167 19.08 -17.58 11.13
N PHE A 168 18.00 -16.81 11.38
CA PHE A 168 17.58 -15.72 10.49
C PHE A 168 18.63 -14.62 10.39
N ARG A 169 19.23 -14.22 11.53
CA ARG A 169 20.30 -13.23 11.56
C ARG A 169 21.51 -13.71 10.73
N ARG A 170 21.92 -14.97 10.89
CA ARG A 170 23.02 -15.55 10.11
C ARG A 170 22.73 -15.54 8.62
N TYR A 171 21.50 -15.91 8.22
CA TYR A 171 21.04 -15.84 6.83
C TYR A 171 21.13 -14.41 6.28
N LEU A 172 20.61 -13.42 7.01
CA LEU A 172 20.67 -12.02 6.58
C LEU A 172 22.11 -11.52 6.40
N HIS A 173 23.01 -11.84 7.33
CA HIS A 173 24.41 -11.44 7.21
C HIS A 173 25.06 -12.05 5.97
N LEU A 174 24.81 -13.31 5.68
CA LEU A 174 25.35 -13.97 4.48
C LEU A 174 24.74 -13.40 3.19
N SER A 175 23.43 -13.14 3.16
CA SER A 175 22.75 -12.51 2.02
C SER A 175 23.28 -11.11 1.73
N LEU A 176 23.46 -10.28 2.78
CA LEU A 176 23.92 -8.90 2.62
C LEU A 176 25.41 -8.79 2.21
N ILE A 177 26.22 -9.82 2.45
CA ILE A 177 27.62 -9.86 2.00
C ILE A 177 27.71 -10.17 0.49
N HIS A 178 26.70 -10.78 -0.08
CA HIS A 178 26.66 -11.19 -1.49
C HIS A 178 25.80 -10.30 -2.39
N ILE A 179 25.24 -9.19 -1.85
CA ILE A 179 24.60 -8.14 -2.61
C ILE A 179 25.59 -7.01 -2.84
#